data_759a01ff71d6c59b7b28a9eb0523d703
#
_entry.id   759a01ff71d6c59b7b28a9eb0523d703
#
_cell.length_a   1.000
_cell.length_b   1.000
_cell.length_c   1.000
_cell.angle_alpha   90.00
_cell.angle_beta   90.00
_cell.angle_gamma   90.00
#
_symmetry.space_group_name_H-M   'P 1'
#
loop_
_entity.id
_entity.type
_entity.pdbx_description
1 polymer ?
#
loop_
_entity_poly.entity_id
_entity_poly.type
_entity_poly.pdbx_seq_one_letter_code
_entity_poly.pdbx_strand_id
1 'polypeptide(L)'
;MLPIIAPARRCFLTPIPQLSSAADLLASAADCLLVGDAANARQLIARADMPVIAAYTSLVTGSVNPLVHWQSAMPTVGTEFERSAQRMPPASSERAIYVRDGWRCRYCGTRVIDRSMRTRLNRCLPDVARWGARNVDKHAALAALSASLDHVVPHSRGGTNDEPNLVTACNACQFGRGQWTLEEVGFFDPREFPPTCDSWDGLTRLSRLATTSNDLQ
;
A
#
# COMPACT_ATOMS: atom_id res chain seq x y z
N MET A 1 -0.07 -16.63 34.35
CA MET A 1 0.62 -17.05 33.12
C MET A 1 1.05 -15.75 32.45
N LEU A 2 2.34 -15.43 32.44
CA LEU A 2 2.84 -14.22 31.78
C LEU A 2 2.59 -14.39 30.27
N PRO A 3 2.10 -13.36 29.56
CA PRO A 3 1.95 -13.44 28.11
C PRO A 3 3.30 -13.70 27.48
N ILE A 4 3.40 -14.72 26.63
CA ILE A 4 4.58 -14.92 25.78
C ILE A 4 4.62 -13.70 24.86
N ILE A 5 5.46 -12.72 25.21
CA ILE A 5 5.72 -11.56 24.35
C ILE A 5 6.42 -12.12 23.12
N ALA A 6 5.70 -12.22 22.01
CA ALA A 6 6.32 -12.56 20.74
C ALA A 6 7.46 -11.56 20.47
N PRO A 7 8.58 -12.00 19.88
CA PRO A 7 9.68 -11.09 19.56
C PRO A 7 9.14 -9.94 18.69
N ALA A 8 9.55 -8.72 19.00
CA ALA A 8 9.14 -7.54 18.27
C ALA A 8 9.47 -7.70 16.78
N ARG A 9 8.55 -7.31 15.92
CA ARG A 9 8.62 -7.44 14.46
C ARG A 9 8.18 -6.14 13.77
N ARG A 10 8.54 -5.98 12.52
CA ARG A 10 8.17 -4.78 11.75
C ARG A 10 6.85 -4.92 10.99
N CYS A 11 6.44 -6.14 10.66
CA CYS A 11 5.26 -6.41 9.84
C CYS A 11 4.72 -7.82 10.09
N PHE A 12 3.48 -8.09 9.69
CA PHE A 12 2.89 -9.43 9.78
C PHE A 12 3.49 -10.40 8.75
N LEU A 13 3.63 -9.93 7.52
CA LEU A 13 4.16 -10.71 6.43
C LEU A 13 5.51 -10.13 5.99
N THR A 14 6.54 -10.95 6.02
CA THR A 14 7.83 -10.58 5.41
C THR A 14 7.63 -10.36 3.92
N PRO A 15 8.08 -9.22 3.37
CA PRO A 15 7.97 -8.96 1.94
C PRO A 15 8.67 -10.05 1.12
N ILE A 16 8.00 -10.54 0.09
CA ILE A 16 8.60 -11.48 -0.86
C ILE A 16 9.41 -10.75 -1.92
N PRO A 17 10.50 -11.33 -2.44
CA PRO A 17 11.35 -10.68 -3.46
C PRO A 17 10.60 -10.23 -4.71
N GLN A 18 9.52 -10.92 -5.08
CA GLN A 18 8.70 -10.62 -6.24
C GLN A 18 8.03 -9.24 -6.17
N LEU A 19 7.79 -8.71 -4.96
CA LEU A 19 7.28 -7.32 -4.80
C LEU A 19 8.30 -6.31 -5.33
N SER A 20 9.58 -6.52 -5.06
CA SER A 20 10.65 -5.67 -5.58
C SER A 20 10.78 -5.81 -7.10
N SER A 21 10.83 -7.05 -7.60
CA SER A 21 10.89 -7.30 -9.03
C SER A 21 9.71 -6.70 -9.80
N ALA A 22 8.50 -6.79 -9.24
CA ALA A 22 7.31 -6.18 -9.84
C ALA A 22 7.39 -4.65 -9.85
N ALA A 23 7.91 -4.04 -8.78
CA ALA A 23 8.12 -2.58 -8.75
C ALA A 23 9.14 -2.13 -9.80
N ASP A 24 10.21 -2.90 -10.04
CA ASP A 24 11.20 -2.62 -11.09
C ASP A 24 10.58 -2.72 -12.49
N LEU A 25 9.78 -3.74 -12.74
CA LEU A 25 9.04 -3.89 -14.00
C LEU A 25 8.07 -2.73 -14.24
N LEU A 26 7.34 -2.29 -13.21
CA LEU A 26 6.42 -1.17 -13.31
C LEU A 26 7.16 0.17 -13.47
N ALA A 27 8.34 0.34 -12.88
CA ALA A 27 9.22 1.47 -13.12
C ALA A 27 9.62 1.55 -14.60
N SER A 28 10.15 0.46 -15.14
CA SER A 28 10.54 0.37 -16.55
C SER A 28 9.36 0.59 -17.49
N ALA A 29 8.18 0.06 -17.13
CA ALA A 29 6.95 0.30 -17.92
C ALA A 29 6.56 1.79 -17.93
N ALA A 30 6.69 2.48 -16.80
CA ALA A 30 6.46 3.91 -16.73
C ALA A 30 7.42 4.70 -17.63
N ASP A 31 8.69 4.32 -17.65
CA ASP A 31 9.70 4.94 -18.51
C ASP A 31 9.41 4.69 -20.00
N CYS A 32 9.01 3.46 -20.39
CA CYS A 32 8.56 3.16 -21.74
C CYS A 32 7.36 4.04 -22.15
N LEU A 33 6.37 4.20 -21.28
CA LEU A 33 5.20 5.05 -21.57
C LEU A 33 5.59 6.50 -21.79
N LEU A 34 6.53 7.04 -21.04
CA LEU A 34 7.00 8.42 -21.17
C LEU A 34 7.69 8.69 -22.51
N VAL A 35 8.27 7.67 -23.14
CA VAL A 35 8.89 7.77 -24.47
C VAL A 35 7.97 7.27 -25.60
N GLY A 36 6.72 6.95 -25.28
CA GLY A 36 5.71 6.51 -26.27
C GLY A 36 5.78 5.01 -26.64
N ASP A 37 6.61 4.22 -25.96
CA ASP A 37 6.74 2.79 -26.20
C ASP A 37 5.69 1.99 -25.43
N ALA A 38 4.44 2.10 -25.88
CA ALA A 38 3.32 1.41 -25.27
C ALA A 38 3.39 -0.12 -25.41
N ALA A 39 4.07 -0.63 -26.45
CA ALA A 39 4.20 -2.08 -26.68
C ALA A 39 5.05 -2.73 -25.58
N ASN A 40 6.22 -2.21 -25.32
CA ASN A 40 7.07 -2.69 -24.24
C ASN A 40 6.46 -2.45 -22.86
N ALA A 41 5.80 -1.30 -22.65
CA ALA A 41 5.09 -1.03 -21.40
C ALA A 41 4.05 -2.10 -21.08
N ARG A 42 3.25 -2.53 -22.06
CA ARG A 42 2.27 -3.63 -21.92
C ARG A 42 2.91 -4.94 -21.48
N GLN A 43 4.03 -5.31 -22.11
CA GLN A 43 4.73 -6.54 -21.76
C GLN A 43 5.27 -6.49 -20.33
N LEU A 44 5.85 -5.37 -19.92
CA LEU A 44 6.42 -5.19 -18.57
C LEU A 44 5.32 -5.21 -17.51
N ILE A 45 4.19 -4.54 -17.74
CA ILE A 45 3.05 -4.56 -16.83
C ILE A 45 2.50 -5.99 -16.72
N ALA A 46 2.28 -6.68 -17.83
CA ALA A 46 1.79 -8.06 -17.81
C ALA A 46 2.74 -9.01 -17.01
N ARG A 47 4.05 -8.83 -17.15
CA ARG A 47 5.04 -9.60 -16.37
C ARG A 47 5.04 -9.28 -14.89
N ALA A 48 4.64 -8.07 -14.50
CA ALA A 48 4.53 -7.69 -13.09
C ALA A 48 3.28 -8.31 -12.41
N ASP A 49 2.31 -8.83 -13.19
CA ASP A 49 1.09 -9.47 -12.67
C ASP A 49 1.36 -10.93 -12.22
N MET A 50 2.13 -11.07 -11.16
CA MET A 50 2.61 -12.38 -10.69
C MET A 50 1.61 -13.05 -9.74
N PRO A 51 1.15 -14.28 -10.02
CA PRO A 51 0.21 -15.02 -9.14
C PRO A 51 0.71 -15.16 -7.70
N VAL A 52 2.02 -15.27 -7.47
CA VAL A 52 2.61 -15.38 -6.15
C VAL A 52 2.38 -14.10 -5.32
N ILE A 53 2.30 -12.92 -5.94
CA ILE A 53 1.97 -11.66 -5.27
C ILE A 53 0.50 -11.66 -4.86
N ALA A 54 -0.40 -12.17 -5.71
CA ALA A 54 -1.81 -12.32 -5.37
C ALA A 54 -2.00 -13.29 -4.19
N ALA A 55 -1.30 -14.43 -4.21
CA ALA A 55 -1.30 -15.39 -3.10
C ALA A 55 -0.78 -14.75 -1.81
N TYR A 56 0.33 -14.02 -1.87
CA TYR A 56 0.88 -13.29 -0.73
C TYR A 56 -0.12 -12.28 -0.14
N THR A 57 -0.75 -11.45 -0.96
CA THR A 57 -1.72 -10.46 -0.49
C THR A 57 -3.01 -11.11 0.03
N SER A 58 -3.41 -12.25 -0.50
CA SER A 58 -4.61 -12.96 -0.05
C SER A 58 -4.52 -13.43 1.41
N LEU A 59 -3.31 -13.59 1.95
CA LEU A 59 -3.09 -13.91 3.36
C LEU A 59 -3.61 -12.84 4.32
N VAL A 60 -3.78 -11.61 3.86
CA VAL A 60 -4.29 -10.49 4.67
C VAL A 60 -5.58 -9.86 4.13
N THR A 61 -5.96 -10.15 2.89
CA THR A 61 -7.13 -9.52 2.24
C THR A 61 -8.18 -10.52 1.73
N GLY A 62 -7.85 -11.79 1.69
CA GLY A 62 -8.73 -12.85 1.19
C GLY A 62 -9.76 -13.31 2.22
N SER A 63 -10.81 -13.98 1.76
CA SER A 63 -11.82 -14.62 2.61
C SER A 63 -11.28 -15.76 3.48
N VAL A 64 -10.12 -16.31 3.12
CA VAL A 64 -9.41 -17.39 3.84
C VAL A 64 -8.26 -16.80 4.69
N ASN A 65 -8.28 -15.52 4.95
CA ASN A 65 -7.24 -14.83 5.71
C ASN A 65 -7.09 -15.45 7.11
N PRO A 66 -5.95 -16.06 7.46
CA PRO A 66 -5.71 -16.59 8.79
C PRO A 66 -5.72 -15.51 9.87
N LEU A 67 -5.55 -14.24 9.49
CA LEU A 67 -5.64 -13.09 10.38
C LEU A 67 -7.08 -12.59 10.59
N VAL A 68 -8.08 -13.09 9.84
CA VAL A 68 -9.49 -12.71 10.06
C VAL A 68 -9.94 -13.12 11.47
N HIS A 69 -9.56 -14.30 11.94
CA HIS A 69 -9.85 -14.69 13.32
C HIS A 69 -9.16 -13.80 14.35
N TRP A 70 -7.96 -13.35 14.06
CA TRP A 70 -7.23 -12.40 14.87
C TRP A 70 -7.95 -11.04 14.89
N GLN A 71 -8.38 -10.53 13.75
CA GLN A 71 -9.14 -9.28 13.63
C GLN A 71 -10.52 -9.38 14.29
N SER A 72 -11.17 -10.55 14.23
CA SER A 72 -12.46 -10.80 14.87
C SER A 72 -12.37 -10.85 16.40
N ALA A 73 -11.23 -11.19 16.94
CA ALA A 73 -10.94 -11.19 18.38
C ALA A 73 -10.59 -9.80 18.94
N MET A 74 -10.60 -8.76 18.09
CA MET A 74 -10.33 -7.39 18.56
C MET A 74 -11.31 -6.99 19.67
N PRO A 75 -10.80 -6.45 20.78
CA PRO A 75 -11.68 -5.86 21.79
C PRO A 75 -12.58 -4.82 21.12
N THR A 76 -13.85 -4.86 21.43
CA THR A 76 -14.77 -3.78 21.04
C THR A 76 -14.18 -2.50 21.60
N VAL A 77 -13.74 -1.59 20.72
CA VAL A 77 -13.23 -0.30 21.15
C VAL A 77 -14.38 0.44 21.84
N GLY A 78 -14.24 0.68 23.12
CA GLY A 78 -15.20 1.45 23.87
C GLY A 78 -15.41 2.84 23.23
N THR A 79 -16.53 3.46 23.51
CA THR A 79 -16.86 4.83 23.08
C THR A 79 -16.03 5.89 23.82
N GLU A 80 -14.99 5.48 24.53
CA GLU A 80 -14.18 6.30 25.44
C GLU A 80 -13.27 7.30 24.71
N PHE A 81 -13.05 7.11 23.40
CA PHE A 81 -12.21 8.00 22.62
C PHE A 81 -13.06 8.95 21.76
N GLU A 82 -12.87 10.25 21.94
CA GLU A 82 -13.37 11.24 20.98
C GLU A 82 -12.67 11.01 19.64
N ARG A 83 -13.45 10.59 18.65
CA ARG A 83 -12.95 10.38 17.29
C ARG A 83 -13.09 11.68 16.51
N SER A 84 -12.05 12.08 15.80
CA SER A 84 -12.20 13.10 14.78
C SER A 84 -13.29 12.67 13.78
N ALA A 85 -14.19 13.59 13.43
CA ALA A 85 -15.24 13.33 12.43
C ALA A 85 -14.63 12.97 11.06
N GLN A 86 -13.45 13.50 10.75
CA GLN A 86 -12.72 13.22 9.53
C GLN A 86 -11.71 12.10 9.76
N ARG A 87 -11.98 10.92 9.20
CA ARG A 87 -11.12 9.73 9.33
C ARG A 87 -9.77 9.87 8.63
N MET A 88 -9.70 10.56 7.52
CA MET A 88 -8.49 10.68 6.69
C MET A 88 -8.17 12.16 6.46
N PRO A 89 -6.88 12.53 6.41
CA PRO A 89 -6.49 13.89 6.08
C PRO A 89 -6.83 14.24 4.62
N PRO A 90 -6.75 15.52 4.24
CA PRO A 90 -6.86 15.94 2.84
C PRO A 90 -5.83 15.23 1.95
N ALA A 91 -6.17 15.04 0.66
CA ALA A 91 -5.30 14.34 -0.29
C ALA A 91 -3.91 14.98 -0.47
N SER A 92 -3.80 16.31 -0.30
CA SER A 92 -2.51 17.01 -0.31
C SER A 92 -1.60 16.59 0.84
N SER A 93 -2.16 16.46 2.04
CA SER A 93 -1.43 15.99 3.23
C SER A 93 -1.05 14.52 3.08
N GLU A 94 -1.95 13.68 2.55
CA GLU A 94 -1.67 12.28 2.25
C GLU A 94 -0.44 12.15 1.34
N ARG A 95 -0.40 12.92 0.24
CA ARG A 95 0.71 12.92 -0.69
C ARG A 95 2.03 13.40 -0.06
N ALA A 96 1.98 14.43 0.79
CA ALA A 96 3.16 14.93 1.48
C ALA A 96 3.79 13.85 2.36
N ILE A 97 2.98 13.03 3.04
CA ILE A 97 3.45 11.91 3.84
C ILE A 97 4.10 10.83 2.98
N TYR A 98 3.50 10.47 1.82
CA TYR A 98 4.13 9.51 0.91
C TYR A 98 5.50 9.98 0.41
N VAL A 99 5.63 11.27 0.08
CA VAL A 99 6.92 11.88 -0.32
C VAL A 99 7.92 11.86 0.84
N ARG A 100 7.51 12.28 2.05
CA ARG A 100 8.32 12.23 3.27
C ARG A 100 8.89 10.83 3.51
N ASP A 101 8.06 9.80 3.29
CA ASP A 101 8.41 8.41 3.53
C ASP A 101 9.11 7.74 2.33
N GLY A 102 9.49 8.49 1.29
CA GLY A 102 10.17 8.00 0.11
C GLY A 102 9.35 6.99 -0.71
N TRP A 103 8.02 7.10 -0.68
CA TRP A 103 7.12 6.13 -1.33
C TRP A 103 7.40 4.69 -0.90
N ARG A 104 7.73 4.50 0.37
CA ARG A 104 8.00 3.18 0.96
C ARG A 104 7.15 2.94 2.19
N CYS A 105 6.69 1.71 2.33
CA CYS A 105 6.00 1.26 3.54
C CYS A 105 6.93 1.41 4.74
N ARG A 106 6.52 2.18 5.73
CA ARG A 106 7.30 2.44 6.95
C ARG A 106 7.48 1.20 7.82
N TYR A 107 6.61 0.21 7.67
CA TYR A 107 6.70 -1.05 8.39
C TYR A 107 7.69 -2.02 7.74
N CYS A 108 7.51 -2.34 6.46
CA CYS A 108 8.25 -3.42 5.81
C CYS A 108 9.22 -2.97 4.71
N GLY A 109 9.29 -1.67 4.40
CA GLY A 109 10.18 -1.13 3.36
C GLY A 109 9.71 -1.35 1.91
N THR A 110 8.60 -2.05 1.68
CA THR A 110 8.07 -2.28 0.33
C THR A 110 7.78 -0.95 -0.38
N ARG A 111 8.26 -0.82 -1.62
CA ARG A 111 7.95 0.30 -2.51
C ARG A 111 6.45 0.37 -2.79
N VAL A 112 5.86 1.56 -2.70
CA VAL A 112 4.43 1.75 -2.97
C VAL A 112 4.21 2.69 -4.15
N ILE A 113 3.02 2.59 -4.76
CA ILE A 113 2.62 3.32 -5.96
C ILE A 113 1.50 4.28 -5.59
N ASP A 114 1.58 5.52 -6.07
CA ASP A 114 0.51 6.51 -5.99
C ASP A 114 -0.79 5.93 -6.60
N ARG A 115 -1.88 6.03 -5.88
CA ARG A 115 -3.18 5.50 -6.32
C ARG A 115 -3.67 6.16 -7.61
N SER A 116 -3.37 7.43 -7.83
CA SER A 116 -3.74 8.13 -9.06
C SER A 116 -2.95 7.60 -10.25
N MET A 117 -1.67 7.23 -10.04
CA MET A 117 -0.85 6.62 -11.09
C MET A 117 -1.30 5.20 -11.43
N ARG A 118 -1.68 4.42 -10.42
CA ARG A 118 -2.34 3.13 -10.65
C ARG A 118 -3.62 3.31 -11.51
N THR A 119 -4.47 4.26 -11.16
CA THR A 119 -5.69 4.57 -11.91
C THR A 119 -5.36 5.01 -13.33
N ARG A 120 -4.30 5.80 -13.51
CA ARG A 120 -3.83 6.24 -14.83
C ARG A 120 -3.36 5.06 -15.66
N LEU A 121 -2.57 4.16 -15.10
CA LEU A 121 -2.14 2.92 -15.79
C LEU A 121 -3.34 2.08 -16.23
N ASN A 122 -4.31 1.88 -15.35
CA ASN A 122 -5.54 1.15 -15.71
C ASN A 122 -6.32 1.84 -16.84
N ARG A 123 -6.40 3.16 -16.84
CA ARG A 123 -7.09 3.91 -17.90
C ARG A 123 -6.35 3.80 -19.23
N CYS A 124 -5.03 3.94 -19.23
CA CYS A 124 -4.23 3.88 -20.46
C CYS A 124 -4.11 2.46 -21.02
N LEU A 125 -4.03 1.45 -20.17
CA LEU A 125 -3.74 0.06 -20.54
C LEU A 125 -4.64 -0.91 -19.75
N PRO A 126 -5.99 -0.85 -19.91
CA PRO A 126 -6.94 -1.60 -19.10
C PRO A 126 -6.84 -3.12 -19.25
N ASP A 127 -6.33 -3.58 -20.37
CA ASP A 127 -6.14 -5.00 -20.70
C ASP A 127 -5.04 -5.66 -19.84
N VAL A 128 -3.97 -4.93 -19.52
CA VAL A 128 -2.86 -5.45 -18.72
C VAL A 128 -2.82 -4.87 -17.30
N ALA A 129 -3.11 -3.59 -17.11
CA ALA A 129 -3.18 -2.93 -15.80
C ALA A 129 -4.59 -3.06 -15.20
N ARG A 130 -5.14 -4.27 -15.14
CA ARG A 130 -6.51 -4.57 -14.74
C ARG A 130 -6.87 -4.04 -13.36
N TRP A 131 -8.07 -3.45 -13.23
CA TRP A 131 -8.60 -3.01 -11.95
C TRP A 131 -10.11 -3.19 -11.87
N GLY A 132 -10.56 -4.14 -11.07
CA GLY A 132 -11.96 -4.47 -10.88
C GLY A 132 -12.40 -4.41 -9.42
N ALA A 133 -13.66 -4.73 -9.16
CA ALA A 133 -14.25 -4.68 -7.84
C ALA A 133 -13.68 -5.77 -6.91
N ARG A 134 -13.56 -6.99 -7.41
CA ARG A 134 -13.04 -8.12 -6.62
C ARG A 134 -11.51 -8.17 -6.68
N ASN A 135 -10.89 -8.75 -5.66
CA ASN A 135 -9.42 -8.87 -5.63
C ASN A 135 -8.87 -9.69 -6.80
N VAL A 136 -9.59 -10.72 -7.25
CA VAL A 136 -9.19 -11.56 -8.40
C VAL A 136 -9.22 -10.81 -9.74
N ASP A 137 -9.96 -9.71 -9.82
CA ASP A 137 -10.07 -8.89 -11.02
C ASP A 137 -8.98 -7.81 -11.10
N LYS A 138 -8.13 -7.73 -10.07
CA LYS A 138 -7.08 -6.72 -9.99
C LYS A 138 -5.73 -7.31 -10.40
N HIS A 139 -4.91 -6.49 -11.03
CA HIS A 139 -3.51 -6.78 -11.27
C HIS A 139 -2.77 -6.94 -9.92
N ALA A 140 -2.13 -8.08 -9.69
CA ALA A 140 -1.57 -8.45 -8.38
C ALA A 140 -0.60 -7.42 -7.82
N ALA A 141 0.38 -6.98 -8.63
CA ALA A 141 1.37 -6.00 -8.18
C ALA A 141 0.73 -4.61 -7.94
N LEU A 142 -0.17 -4.15 -8.82
CA LEU A 142 -0.84 -2.86 -8.62
C LEU A 142 -1.68 -2.85 -7.35
N ALA A 143 -2.29 -3.97 -6.99
CA ALA A 143 -3.03 -4.11 -5.74
C ALA A 143 -2.09 -4.13 -4.53
N ALA A 144 -1.06 -4.98 -4.56
CA ALA A 144 -0.11 -5.16 -3.45
C ALA A 144 0.69 -3.88 -3.14
N LEU A 145 1.12 -3.17 -4.19
CA LEU A 145 1.97 -1.99 -4.09
C LEU A 145 1.19 -0.67 -3.98
N SER A 146 -0.14 -0.68 -3.99
CA SER A 146 -0.93 0.55 -3.79
C SER A 146 -0.59 1.21 -2.46
N ALA A 147 -0.21 2.49 -2.50
CA ALA A 147 0.03 3.28 -1.32
C ALA A 147 -1.22 3.39 -0.45
N SER A 148 -1.04 3.31 0.85
CA SER A 148 -2.07 3.56 1.85
C SER A 148 -1.47 4.42 2.95
N LEU A 149 -2.30 5.28 3.53
CA LEU A 149 -1.95 6.03 4.71
C LEU A 149 -2.43 5.25 5.94
N ASP A 150 -1.55 5.05 6.89
CA ASP A 150 -1.86 4.34 8.13
C ASP A 150 -1.65 5.22 9.35
N HIS A 151 -2.56 5.11 10.33
CA HIS A 151 -2.45 5.78 11.61
C HIS A 151 -1.64 4.89 12.57
N VAL A 152 -0.51 5.36 13.05
CA VAL A 152 0.34 4.60 14.01
C VAL A 152 -0.46 4.29 15.27
N VAL A 153 -1.13 5.28 15.86
CA VAL A 153 -2.23 5.06 16.80
C VAL A 153 -3.51 5.00 15.98
N PRO A 154 -4.21 3.87 15.90
CA PRO A 154 -5.39 3.73 15.04
C PRO A 154 -6.45 4.79 15.33
N HIS A 155 -7.10 5.31 14.30
CA HIS A 155 -8.18 6.29 14.43
C HIS A 155 -9.31 5.78 15.34
N SER A 156 -9.62 4.49 15.32
CA SER A 156 -10.58 3.85 16.22
C SER A 156 -10.15 3.81 17.68
N ARG A 157 -8.86 4.07 17.95
CA ARG A 157 -8.25 4.13 19.28
C ARG A 157 -7.86 5.56 19.68
N GLY A 158 -8.50 6.58 19.08
CA GLY A 158 -8.24 7.98 19.38
C GLY A 158 -7.05 8.59 18.63
N GLY A 159 -6.48 7.89 17.66
CA GLY A 159 -5.40 8.44 16.83
C GLY A 159 -5.88 9.60 15.98
N THR A 160 -5.05 10.66 15.92
CA THR A 160 -5.35 11.89 15.18
C THR A 160 -4.85 11.83 13.74
N ASN A 161 -5.28 12.79 12.92
CA ASN A 161 -4.79 13.01 11.55
C ASN A 161 -3.50 13.86 11.50
N ASP A 162 -2.86 14.10 12.64
CA ASP A 162 -1.62 14.85 12.70
C ASP A 162 -0.49 14.09 12.01
N GLU A 163 0.36 14.81 11.30
CA GLU A 163 1.44 14.23 10.51
C GLU A 163 2.31 13.22 11.28
N PRO A 164 2.68 13.45 12.56
CA PRO A 164 3.47 12.48 13.33
C PRO A 164 2.76 11.15 13.57
N ASN A 165 1.43 11.11 13.50
CA ASN A 165 0.65 9.89 13.67
C ASN A 165 0.40 9.13 12.35
N LEU A 166 0.83 9.67 11.23
CA LEU A 166 0.54 9.13 9.90
C LEU A 166 1.80 8.62 9.22
N VAL A 167 1.73 7.43 8.65
CA VAL A 167 2.83 6.80 7.92
C VAL A 167 2.35 6.14 6.64
N THR A 168 3.24 6.05 5.66
CA THR A 168 3.01 5.27 4.45
C THR A 168 2.99 3.79 4.76
N ALA A 169 1.98 3.07 4.29
CA ALA A 169 1.88 1.62 4.37
C ALA A 169 1.60 0.98 3.01
N CYS A 170 2.08 -0.24 2.81
CA CYS A 170 1.64 -1.09 1.71
C CYS A 170 0.34 -1.81 2.08
N ASN A 171 -0.33 -2.38 1.08
CA ASN A 171 -1.57 -3.12 1.27
C ASN A 171 -1.46 -4.20 2.36
N ALA A 172 -0.40 -5.01 2.34
CA ALA A 172 -0.22 -6.11 3.28
C ALA A 172 -0.08 -5.62 4.74
N CYS A 173 0.66 -4.53 4.99
CA CYS A 173 0.82 -3.97 6.32
C CYS A 173 -0.45 -3.28 6.81
N GLN A 174 -1.11 -2.52 5.95
CA GLN A 174 -2.35 -1.82 6.26
C GLN A 174 -3.47 -2.79 6.67
N PHE A 175 -3.73 -3.81 5.85
CA PHE A 175 -4.80 -4.76 6.13
C PHE A 175 -4.40 -5.78 7.20
N GLY A 176 -3.12 -6.17 7.27
CA GLY A 176 -2.65 -7.11 8.27
C GLY A 176 -2.77 -6.54 9.68
N ARG A 177 -2.40 -5.28 9.88
CA ARG A 177 -2.51 -4.63 11.20
C ARG A 177 -3.95 -4.21 11.52
N GLY A 178 -4.66 -3.66 10.55
CA GLY A 178 -6.04 -3.18 10.76
C GLY A 178 -6.11 -2.12 11.87
N GLN A 179 -6.89 -2.39 12.91
CA GLN A 179 -7.12 -1.46 14.04
C GLN A 179 -6.32 -1.80 15.31
N TRP A 180 -5.38 -2.76 15.22
CA TRP A 180 -4.54 -3.14 16.35
C TRP A 180 -3.48 -2.06 16.62
N THR A 181 -3.19 -1.81 17.90
CA THR A 181 -2.05 -0.98 18.29
C THR A 181 -0.73 -1.71 18.00
N LEU A 182 0.37 -0.97 17.94
CA LEU A 182 1.70 -1.58 17.74
C LEU A 182 2.05 -2.56 18.86
N GLU A 183 1.70 -2.21 20.09
CA GLU A 183 1.93 -3.05 21.27
C GLU A 183 1.14 -4.37 21.18
N GLU A 184 -0.15 -4.31 20.87
CA GLU A 184 -1.01 -5.50 20.74
C GLU A 184 -0.50 -6.50 19.70
N VAL A 185 0.18 -6.04 18.65
CA VAL A 185 0.73 -6.90 17.59
C VAL A 185 2.23 -7.14 17.71
N GLY A 186 2.89 -6.56 18.71
CA GLY A 186 4.33 -6.68 18.93
C GLY A 186 5.15 -6.04 17.81
N PHE A 187 4.72 -4.91 17.26
CA PHE A 187 5.46 -4.18 16.23
C PHE A 187 6.36 -3.13 16.85
N PHE A 188 7.54 -2.93 16.25
CA PHE A 188 8.32 -1.72 16.47
C PHE A 188 7.55 -0.50 15.95
N ASP A 189 7.74 0.64 16.64
CA ASP A 189 7.19 1.89 16.15
C ASP A 189 7.94 2.31 14.86
N PRO A 190 7.25 2.45 13.72
CA PRO A 190 7.90 2.82 12.46
C PRO A 190 8.49 4.24 12.50
N ARG A 191 8.12 5.07 13.48
CA ARG A 191 8.62 6.44 13.66
C ARG A 191 10.02 6.49 14.25
N GLU A 192 10.45 5.43 14.95
CA GLU A 192 11.81 5.32 15.53
C GLU A 192 12.90 5.13 14.46
N PHE A 193 12.52 4.81 13.23
CA PHE A 193 13.45 4.59 12.14
C PHE A 193 13.33 5.70 11.09
N PRO A 194 14.43 6.18 10.49
CA PRO A 194 14.36 7.15 9.41
C PRO A 194 13.67 6.54 8.18
N PRO A 195 12.98 7.35 7.35
CA PRO A 195 12.48 6.90 6.06
C PRO A 195 13.64 6.48 5.15
N THR A 196 13.42 5.45 4.34
CA THR A 196 14.34 5.11 3.25
C THR A 196 13.93 5.88 2.01
N CYS A 197 14.77 6.81 1.57
CA CYS A 197 14.56 7.61 0.36
C CYS A 197 15.63 7.25 -0.67
N ASP A 198 15.17 6.93 -1.88
CA ASP A 198 16.01 6.67 -3.05
C ASP A 198 15.36 7.30 -4.29
N SER A 199 15.69 6.81 -5.49
CA SER A 199 15.11 7.30 -6.75
C SER A 199 13.67 6.85 -7.00
N TRP A 200 13.06 6.03 -6.14
CA TRP A 200 11.69 5.58 -6.29
C TRP A 200 10.70 6.71 -6.02
N ASP A 201 9.84 7.01 -6.99
CA ASP A 201 8.92 8.14 -6.98
C ASP A 201 7.44 7.74 -6.86
N GLY A 202 7.13 6.49 -6.56
CA GLY A 202 5.74 6.01 -6.54
C GLY A 202 5.06 6.02 -7.91
N LEU A 203 5.84 6.04 -8.99
CA LEU A 203 5.45 6.22 -10.40
C LEU A 203 4.87 7.61 -10.70
N THR A 204 5.04 8.60 -9.84
CA THR A 204 4.44 9.94 -10.03
C THR A 204 4.90 10.66 -11.29
N ARG A 205 6.04 10.26 -11.87
CA ARG A 205 6.49 10.75 -13.18
C ARG A 205 5.50 10.50 -14.31
N LEU A 206 4.62 9.50 -14.18
CA LEU A 206 3.53 9.26 -15.14
C LEU A 206 2.53 10.43 -15.24
N SER A 207 2.51 11.34 -14.27
CA SER A 207 1.70 12.56 -14.36
C SER A 207 2.06 13.43 -15.58
N ARG A 208 3.29 13.27 -16.13
CA ARG A 208 3.77 13.97 -17.33
C ARG A 208 3.18 13.43 -18.64
N LEU A 209 2.56 12.23 -18.62
CA LEU A 209 1.87 11.76 -19.83
C LEU A 209 0.76 12.73 -20.18
N ALA A 210 0.74 13.19 -21.43
CA ALA A 210 -0.36 14.00 -21.91
C ALA A 210 -1.69 13.24 -21.75
N THR A 211 -2.69 13.92 -21.23
CA THR A 211 -4.06 13.38 -21.21
C THR A 211 -4.54 13.47 -22.66
N THR A 212 -4.46 12.38 -23.42
CA THR A 212 -5.01 12.35 -24.77
C THR A 212 -6.54 12.42 -24.68
N SER A 213 -7.15 13.21 -25.55
CA SER A 213 -8.61 13.44 -25.59
C SER A 213 -9.45 12.17 -25.82
N ASN A 214 -8.83 11.00 -25.93
CA ASN A 214 -9.49 9.70 -26.05
C ASN A 214 -9.84 9.02 -24.71
N ASP A 215 -9.51 9.64 -23.57
CA ASP A 215 -9.86 9.12 -22.25
C ASP A 215 -11.32 9.42 -21.84
N LEU A 216 -12.14 9.96 -22.76
CA LEU A 216 -13.54 10.39 -22.51
C LEU A 216 -14.57 9.64 -23.38
N GLN A 217 -14.24 8.46 -23.92
CA GLN A 217 -15.24 7.62 -24.62
C GLN A 217 -15.39 6.26 -23.97
#